data_3a2348875fe4b897000cfc8bef0bd710
#
_entry.id   3a2348875fe4b897000cfc8bef0bd710
#
_cell.length_a   1.000
_cell.length_b   1.000
_cell.length_c   1.000
_cell.angle_alpha   90.00
_cell.angle_beta   90.00
_cell.angle_gamma   90.00
#
_symmetry.space_group_name_H-M   'P 1'
#
loop_
_entity.id
_entity.type
_entity.pdbx_description
1 polymer ?
#
loop_
_entity_poly.entity_id
_entity_poly.type
_entity_poly.pdbx_seq_one_letter_code
_entity_poly.pdbx_strand_id
1 'polypeptide(L)'
;RRHDLLLCLLVPLIILVLGNKYVPVLKMGVAQAMVLGAIFTLLVSWCDPQKFSKEFFRGMGNGYGDVMGIIIAAGVFAAGLRSAGLIDAFVTALKASNELARWGGSLGPFVLAVITGSGDAATFAFNEAVTPHALDFGMQVPNLGSLALISGSLGRTMSPIAGVVILISGLAMVPPIQLVKRTAIPMIVGVITLALIMV
;
A
#
# COMPACT_ATOMS: atom_id res chain seq x y z
N ARG A 1 18.43 -20.40 -12.34
CA ARG A 1 17.69 -20.21 -11.06
C ARG A 1 17.28 -18.76 -10.74
N ARG A 2 18.10 -17.74 -11.03
CA ARG A 2 17.70 -16.32 -10.84
C ARG A 2 16.72 -15.83 -11.91
N HIS A 3 16.87 -16.26 -13.13
CA HIS A 3 15.97 -15.89 -14.24
C HIS A 3 14.57 -16.49 -14.06
N ASP A 4 14.48 -17.69 -13.52
CA ASP A 4 13.21 -18.36 -13.27
C ASP A 4 12.36 -17.62 -12.23
N LEU A 5 13.00 -17.10 -11.17
CA LEU A 5 12.33 -16.29 -10.12
C LEU A 5 11.81 -14.95 -10.67
N LEU A 6 12.55 -14.30 -11.55
CA LEU A 6 12.10 -13.07 -12.20
C LEU A 6 10.92 -13.31 -13.14
N LEU A 7 10.98 -14.41 -13.92
CA LEU A 7 9.87 -14.82 -14.78
C LEU A 7 8.61 -15.13 -13.99
N CYS A 8 8.74 -15.81 -12.84
CA CYS A 8 7.61 -16.12 -11.95
C CYS A 8 6.92 -14.88 -11.40
N LEU A 9 7.67 -13.81 -11.15
CA LEU A 9 7.13 -12.54 -10.64
C LEU A 9 6.55 -11.68 -11.76
N LEU A 10 7.18 -11.66 -12.93
CA LEU A 10 6.80 -10.78 -14.04
C LEU A 10 5.61 -11.33 -14.84
N VAL A 11 5.47 -12.65 -14.98
CA VAL A 11 4.42 -13.26 -15.79
C VAL A 11 3.01 -12.89 -15.34
N PRO A 12 2.62 -12.99 -14.05
CA PRO A 12 1.30 -12.52 -13.58
C PRO A 12 1.05 -11.05 -13.85
N LEU A 13 2.08 -10.20 -13.69
CA LEU A 13 1.99 -8.76 -13.96
C LEU A 13 1.79 -8.48 -15.45
N ILE A 14 2.55 -9.17 -16.31
CA ILE A 14 2.42 -9.05 -17.77
C ILE A 14 1.04 -9.51 -18.22
N ILE A 15 0.55 -10.64 -17.73
CA ILE A 15 -0.79 -11.15 -18.02
C ILE A 15 -1.86 -10.15 -17.60
N LEU A 16 -1.73 -9.53 -16.42
CA LEU A 16 -2.69 -8.56 -15.91
C LEU A 16 -2.71 -7.28 -16.76
N VAL A 17 -1.55 -6.72 -17.06
CA VAL A 17 -1.42 -5.45 -17.79
C VAL A 17 -1.78 -5.62 -19.27
N LEU A 18 -1.21 -6.63 -19.92
CA LEU A 18 -1.45 -6.87 -21.34
C LEU A 18 -2.84 -7.48 -21.58
N GLY A 19 -3.30 -8.38 -20.72
CA GLY A 19 -4.62 -8.98 -20.81
C GLY A 19 -5.74 -7.94 -20.73
N ASN A 20 -5.68 -7.03 -19.78
CA ASN A 20 -6.68 -5.98 -19.65
C ASN A 20 -6.64 -4.92 -20.77
N LYS A 21 -5.45 -4.68 -21.37
CA LYS A 21 -5.29 -3.65 -22.39
C LYS A 21 -5.58 -4.15 -23.81
N TYR A 22 -5.19 -5.38 -24.15
CA TYR A 22 -5.23 -5.89 -25.54
C TYR A 22 -6.31 -6.95 -25.77
N VAL A 23 -6.83 -7.58 -24.72
CA VAL A 23 -7.85 -8.64 -24.83
C VAL A 23 -9.04 -8.31 -23.92
N PRO A 24 -9.95 -7.40 -24.34
CA PRO A 24 -11.10 -6.98 -23.52
C PRO A 24 -12.07 -8.12 -23.18
N VAL A 25 -11.99 -9.26 -23.88
CA VAL A 25 -12.74 -10.49 -23.57
C VAL A 25 -12.18 -11.20 -22.32
N LEU A 26 -10.88 -11.04 -22.02
CA LEU A 26 -10.22 -11.59 -20.84
C LEU A 26 -10.09 -10.52 -19.74
N LYS A 27 -11.20 -9.97 -19.28
CA LYS A 27 -11.20 -9.13 -18.06
C LYS A 27 -10.86 -10.01 -16.86
N MET A 28 -9.57 -10.30 -16.69
CA MET A 28 -9.08 -11.10 -15.56
C MET A 28 -8.83 -10.23 -14.34
N GLY A 29 -9.34 -10.67 -13.20
CA GLY A 29 -8.99 -10.11 -11.91
C GLY A 29 -7.56 -10.49 -11.48
N VAL A 30 -7.01 -9.76 -10.51
CA VAL A 30 -5.68 -10.01 -9.96
C VAL A 30 -5.52 -11.46 -9.48
N ALA A 31 -6.54 -12.00 -8.79
CA ALA A 31 -6.53 -13.38 -8.29
C ALA A 31 -6.37 -14.42 -9.41
N GLN A 32 -7.09 -14.23 -10.52
CA GLN A 32 -7.00 -15.13 -11.70
C GLN A 32 -5.63 -15.06 -12.36
N ALA A 33 -5.06 -13.86 -12.51
CA ALA A 33 -3.72 -13.67 -13.07
C ALA A 33 -2.64 -14.31 -12.17
N MET A 34 -2.79 -14.23 -10.86
CA MET A 34 -1.86 -14.86 -9.91
C MET A 34 -1.92 -16.38 -9.94
N VAL A 35 -3.11 -16.97 -10.08
CA VAL A 35 -3.28 -18.44 -10.23
C VAL A 35 -2.64 -18.90 -11.55
N LEU A 36 -2.88 -18.21 -12.66
CA LEU A 36 -2.24 -18.54 -13.94
C LEU A 36 -0.71 -18.40 -13.88
N GLY A 37 -0.21 -17.38 -13.22
CA GLY A 37 1.22 -17.21 -12.96
C GLY A 37 1.81 -18.35 -12.12
N ALA A 38 1.09 -18.83 -11.11
CA ALA A 38 1.49 -19.98 -10.30
C ALA A 38 1.55 -21.26 -11.11
N ILE A 39 0.54 -21.52 -11.97
CA ILE A 39 0.52 -22.68 -12.88
C ILE A 39 1.68 -22.59 -13.88
N PHE A 40 1.91 -21.43 -14.47
CA PHE A 40 3.03 -21.19 -15.38
C PHE A 40 4.38 -21.48 -14.70
N THR A 41 4.54 -20.99 -13.47
CA THR A 41 5.75 -21.24 -12.65
C THR A 41 5.98 -22.73 -12.44
N LEU A 42 4.92 -23.47 -12.09
CA LEU A 42 4.99 -24.93 -11.91
C LEU A 42 5.46 -25.65 -13.17
N LEU A 43 4.95 -25.24 -14.33
CA LEU A 43 5.29 -25.86 -15.62
C LEU A 43 6.72 -25.55 -16.05
N VAL A 44 7.20 -24.33 -15.82
CA VAL A 44 8.53 -23.89 -16.28
C VAL A 44 9.65 -24.32 -15.33
N SER A 45 9.38 -24.35 -14.01
CA SER A 45 10.42 -24.64 -13.01
C SER A 45 10.70 -26.12 -12.80
N TRP A 46 9.91 -27.03 -13.41
CA TRP A 46 10.04 -28.49 -13.21
C TRP A 46 10.14 -28.88 -11.72
N CYS A 47 9.49 -28.12 -10.86
CA CYS A 47 9.44 -28.39 -9.43
C CYS A 47 8.53 -29.59 -9.12
N ASP A 48 8.85 -30.31 -8.03
CA ASP A 48 7.95 -31.33 -7.50
C ASP A 48 6.58 -30.69 -7.17
N PRO A 49 5.47 -31.16 -7.79
CA PRO A 49 4.14 -30.60 -7.59
C PRO A 49 3.68 -30.60 -6.14
N GLN A 50 4.06 -31.60 -5.36
CA GLN A 50 3.71 -31.69 -3.93
C GLN A 50 4.40 -30.59 -3.12
N LYS A 51 5.69 -30.38 -3.36
CA LYS A 51 6.46 -29.34 -2.71
C LYS A 51 5.97 -27.94 -3.09
N PHE A 52 5.69 -27.75 -4.40
CA PHE A 52 5.15 -26.48 -4.90
C PHE A 52 3.80 -26.16 -4.24
N SER A 53 2.87 -27.11 -4.25
CA SER A 53 1.54 -26.95 -3.64
C SER A 53 1.64 -26.58 -2.16
N LYS A 54 2.49 -27.27 -1.41
CA LYS A 54 2.70 -26.99 0.03
C LYS A 54 3.20 -25.56 0.27
N GLU A 55 4.21 -25.12 -0.48
CA GLU A 55 4.75 -23.76 -0.34
C GLU A 55 3.79 -22.69 -0.85
N PHE A 56 3.02 -22.97 -1.90
CA PHE A 56 1.97 -22.09 -2.40
C PHE A 56 0.89 -21.83 -1.33
N PHE A 57 0.32 -22.88 -0.76
CA PHE A 57 -0.69 -22.73 0.29
C PHE A 57 -0.14 -22.13 1.58
N ARG A 58 1.11 -22.42 1.92
CA ARG A 58 1.80 -21.77 3.04
C ARG A 58 1.96 -20.27 2.81
N GLY A 59 2.37 -19.86 1.61
CA GLY A 59 2.48 -18.46 1.20
C GLY A 59 1.12 -17.74 1.25
N MET A 60 0.07 -18.40 0.75
CA MET A 60 -1.30 -17.88 0.85
C MET A 60 -1.75 -17.69 2.30
N GLY A 61 -1.49 -18.67 3.17
CA GLY A 61 -1.86 -18.60 4.59
C GLY A 61 -1.14 -17.45 5.32
N ASN A 62 0.14 -17.28 5.08
CA ASN A 62 0.92 -16.17 5.63
C ASN A 62 0.39 -14.81 5.13
N GLY A 63 0.22 -14.67 3.80
CA GLY A 63 -0.30 -13.43 3.22
C GLY A 63 -1.70 -13.09 3.70
N TYR A 64 -2.57 -14.10 3.85
CA TYR A 64 -3.90 -13.91 4.41
C TYR A 64 -3.84 -13.43 5.87
N GLY A 65 -3.01 -14.06 6.70
CA GLY A 65 -2.85 -13.67 8.11
C GLY A 65 -2.33 -12.25 8.26
N ASP A 66 -1.30 -11.89 7.50
CA ASP A 66 -0.71 -10.56 7.52
C ASP A 66 -1.70 -9.48 7.06
N VAL A 67 -2.39 -9.68 5.94
CA VAL A 67 -3.34 -8.72 5.39
C VAL A 67 -4.58 -8.58 6.30
N MET A 68 -5.17 -9.68 6.75
CA MET A 68 -6.33 -9.65 7.64
C MET A 68 -6.00 -9.05 9.00
N GLY A 69 -4.80 -9.31 9.51
CA GLY A 69 -4.30 -8.69 10.74
C GLY A 69 -4.26 -7.16 10.65
N ILE A 70 -3.74 -6.63 9.53
CA ILE A 70 -3.70 -5.19 9.29
C ILE A 70 -5.10 -4.60 9.16
N ILE A 71 -6.01 -5.25 8.42
CA ILE A 71 -7.39 -4.77 8.23
C ILE A 71 -8.13 -4.71 9.57
N ILE A 72 -8.04 -5.77 10.38
CA ILE A 72 -8.67 -5.81 11.70
C ILE A 72 -8.11 -4.70 12.61
N ALA A 73 -6.78 -4.56 12.67
CA ALA A 73 -6.13 -3.53 13.46
C ALA A 73 -6.54 -2.11 13.02
N ALA A 74 -6.60 -1.86 11.71
CA ALA A 74 -7.04 -0.60 11.14
C ALA A 74 -8.51 -0.30 11.50
N GLY A 75 -9.39 -1.30 11.41
CA GLY A 75 -10.80 -1.17 11.80
C GLY A 75 -10.98 -0.84 13.29
N VAL A 76 -10.25 -1.53 14.18
CA VAL A 76 -10.25 -1.24 15.62
C VAL A 76 -9.73 0.16 15.91
N PHE A 77 -8.64 0.57 15.26
CA PHE A 77 -8.09 1.91 15.40
C PHE A 77 -9.09 2.99 14.94
N ALA A 78 -9.69 2.82 13.76
CA ALA A 78 -10.71 3.74 13.25
C ALA A 78 -11.94 3.81 14.17
N ALA A 79 -12.40 2.69 14.71
CA ALA A 79 -13.49 2.65 15.69
C ALA A 79 -13.14 3.43 16.97
N GLY A 80 -11.90 3.28 17.46
CA GLY A 80 -11.39 4.04 18.61
C GLY A 80 -11.38 5.55 18.35
N LEU A 81 -10.87 5.98 17.19
CA LEU A 81 -10.86 7.39 16.79
C LEU A 81 -12.29 7.96 16.65
N ARG A 82 -13.23 7.17 16.11
CA ARG A 82 -14.64 7.55 15.98
C ARG A 82 -15.30 7.71 17.35
N SER A 83 -15.07 6.76 18.25
CA SER A 83 -15.58 6.81 19.62
C SER A 83 -15.05 8.00 20.42
N ALA A 84 -13.83 8.43 20.12
CA ALA A 84 -13.21 9.63 20.72
C ALA A 84 -13.66 10.95 20.07
N GLY A 85 -14.51 10.92 19.04
CA GLY A 85 -14.97 12.09 18.28
C GLY A 85 -13.87 12.73 17.40
N LEU A 86 -12.71 12.11 17.31
CA LEU A 86 -11.58 12.66 16.56
C LEU A 86 -11.82 12.62 15.04
N ILE A 87 -12.53 11.61 14.54
CA ILE A 87 -12.88 11.53 13.12
C ILE A 87 -13.84 12.66 12.75
N ASP A 88 -14.88 12.90 13.56
CA ASP A 88 -15.86 13.96 13.31
C ASP A 88 -15.21 15.33 13.34
N ALA A 89 -14.32 15.58 14.30
CA ALA A 89 -13.55 16.82 14.37
C ALA A 89 -12.65 17.01 13.14
N PHE A 90 -11.95 15.96 12.71
CA PHE A 90 -11.08 15.98 11.54
C PHE A 90 -11.88 16.19 10.24
N VAL A 91 -12.98 15.46 10.06
CA VAL A 91 -13.88 15.60 8.92
C VAL A 91 -14.47 17.02 8.86
N THR A 92 -14.90 17.57 10.01
CA THR A 92 -15.41 18.95 10.09
C THR A 92 -14.34 19.97 9.68
N ALA A 93 -13.11 19.79 10.14
CA ALA A 93 -11.99 20.64 9.73
C ALA A 93 -11.70 20.55 8.23
N LEU A 94 -11.77 19.35 7.64
CA LEU A 94 -11.55 19.15 6.21
C LEU A 94 -12.69 19.75 5.34
N LYS A 95 -13.93 19.76 5.85
CA LYS A 95 -15.07 20.40 5.16
C LYS A 95 -14.94 21.93 5.08
N ALA A 96 -14.09 22.54 5.87
CA ALA A 96 -13.93 23.99 5.87
C ALA A 96 -13.30 24.53 4.58
N SER A 97 -12.53 23.72 3.84
CA SER A 97 -12.08 24.04 2.48
C SER A 97 -11.60 22.79 1.73
N ASN A 98 -11.82 22.78 0.41
CA ASN A 98 -11.33 21.70 -0.46
C ASN A 98 -9.80 21.56 -0.42
N GLU A 99 -9.08 22.66 -0.17
CA GLU A 99 -7.63 22.63 -0.03
C GLU A 99 -7.20 21.89 1.25
N LEU A 100 -7.90 22.10 2.36
CA LEU A 100 -7.62 21.36 3.60
C LEU A 100 -7.89 19.86 3.41
N ALA A 101 -8.91 19.47 2.65
CA ALA A 101 -9.19 18.08 2.33
C ALA A 101 -8.06 17.44 1.51
N ARG A 102 -7.54 18.17 0.52
CA ARG A 102 -6.38 17.76 -0.28
C ARG A 102 -5.14 17.51 0.58
N TRP A 103 -4.78 18.48 1.40
CA TRP A 103 -3.61 18.38 2.28
C TRP A 103 -3.81 17.34 3.38
N GLY A 104 -5.00 17.25 3.96
CA GLY A 104 -5.34 16.24 4.95
C GLY A 104 -5.27 14.81 4.39
N GLY A 105 -5.79 14.63 3.16
CA GLY A 105 -5.78 13.34 2.45
C GLY A 105 -4.39 12.87 2.04
N SER A 106 -3.44 13.79 1.83
CA SER A 106 -2.05 13.45 1.50
C SER A 106 -1.15 13.40 2.73
N LEU A 107 -1.14 14.43 3.55
CA LEU A 107 -0.25 14.52 4.72
C LEU A 107 -0.67 13.60 5.86
N GLY A 108 -1.97 13.34 6.04
CA GLY A 108 -2.47 12.45 7.09
C GLY A 108 -1.87 11.05 7.01
N PRO A 109 -2.09 10.30 5.93
CA PRO A 109 -1.49 8.97 5.75
C PRO A 109 0.03 9.00 5.71
N PHE A 110 0.63 10.05 5.13
CA PHE A 110 2.08 10.23 5.11
C PHE A 110 2.68 10.29 6.52
N VAL A 111 2.17 11.17 7.38
CA VAL A 111 2.66 11.34 8.75
C VAL A 111 2.40 10.08 9.58
N LEU A 112 1.22 9.47 9.44
CA LEU A 112 0.91 8.19 10.10
C LEU A 112 1.91 7.10 9.69
N ALA A 113 2.27 7.01 8.43
CA ALA A 113 3.23 6.04 7.93
C ALA A 113 4.66 6.31 8.43
N VAL A 114 5.06 7.58 8.56
CA VAL A 114 6.35 7.95 9.16
C VAL A 114 6.41 7.51 10.63
N ILE A 115 5.34 7.72 11.39
CA ILE A 115 5.28 7.39 12.82
C ILE A 115 5.21 5.87 13.02
N THR A 116 4.36 5.18 12.26
CA THR A 116 4.12 3.73 12.43
C THR A 116 5.16 2.84 11.77
N GLY A 117 5.89 3.37 10.78
CA GLY A 117 6.80 2.58 9.93
C GLY A 117 6.08 1.69 8.92
N SER A 118 4.76 1.75 8.83
CA SER A 118 3.93 0.94 7.95
C SER A 118 3.04 1.80 7.06
N GLY A 119 3.34 1.82 5.75
CA GLY A 119 2.51 2.51 4.77
C GLY A 119 1.12 1.87 4.65
N ASP A 120 1.07 0.55 4.69
CA ASP A 120 -0.18 -0.20 4.55
C ASP A 120 -1.10 0.05 5.75
N ALA A 121 -0.58 -0.05 6.99
CA ALA A 121 -1.36 0.24 8.19
C ALA A 121 -1.89 1.67 8.21
N ALA A 122 -1.06 2.65 7.86
CA ALA A 122 -1.46 4.05 7.77
C ALA A 122 -2.54 4.28 6.71
N THR A 123 -2.38 3.66 5.53
CA THR A 123 -3.35 3.74 4.44
C THR A 123 -4.68 3.10 4.81
N PHE A 124 -4.67 1.89 5.36
CA PHE A 124 -5.91 1.21 5.77
C PHE A 124 -6.63 1.98 6.89
N ALA A 125 -5.91 2.45 7.90
CA ALA A 125 -6.50 3.24 8.97
C ALA A 125 -7.15 4.53 8.44
N PHE A 126 -6.48 5.24 7.54
CA PHE A 126 -7.02 6.46 6.92
C PHE A 126 -8.22 6.15 6.01
N ASN A 127 -8.12 5.12 5.18
CA ASN A 127 -9.20 4.73 4.29
C ASN A 127 -10.43 4.25 5.03
N GLU A 128 -10.28 3.57 6.16
CA GLU A 128 -11.40 3.16 6.99
C GLU A 128 -12.07 4.35 7.71
N ALA A 129 -11.27 5.30 8.17
CA ALA A 129 -11.74 6.42 8.98
C ALA A 129 -12.27 7.61 8.16
N VAL A 130 -11.58 7.98 7.09
CA VAL A 130 -11.74 9.28 6.41
C VAL A 130 -12.25 9.13 4.98
N THR A 131 -11.78 8.15 4.23
CA THR A 131 -12.13 7.98 2.81
C THR A 131 -13.63 7.81 2.54
N PRO A 132 -14.46 7.19 3.41
CA PRO A 132 -15.92 7.16 3.23
C PRO A 132 -16.56 8.54 3.16
N HIS A 133 -15.93 9.57 3.73
CA HIS A 133 -16.39 10.95 3.71
C HIS A 133 -15.87 11.78 2.53
N ALA A 134 -15.23 11.16 1.54
CA ALA A 134 -14.61 11.85 0.40
C ALA A 134 -15.58 12.79 -0.34
N LEU A 135 -16.85 12.36 -0.53
CA LEU A 135 -17.88 13.17 -1.17
C LEU A 135 -18.19 14.45 -0.41
N ASP A 136 -18.09 14.43 0.92
CA ASP A 136 -18.28 15.62 1.77
C ASP A 136 -17.22 16.69 1.53
N PHE A 137 -16.08 16.29 0.97
CA PHE A 137 -14.95 17.17 0.63
C PHE A 137 -14.90 17.56 -0.84
N GLY A 138 -15.91 17.16 -1.63
CA GLY A 138 -15.93 17.34 -3.07
C GLY A 138 -14.95 16.42 -3.84
N MET A 139 -14.47 15.35 -3.21
CA MET A 139 -13.54 14.37 -3.79
C MET A 139 -14.25 13.04 -4.06
N GLN A 140 -13.78 12.31 -5.07
CA GLN A 140 -14.23 10.94 -5.30
C GLN A 140 -13.54 9.97 -4.36
N VAL A 141 -14.27 8.97 -3.85
CA VAL A 141 -13.73 7.93 -2.94
C VAL A 141 -12.48 7.24 -3.51
N PRO A 142 -12.45 6.82 -4.80
CA PRO A 142 -11.24 6.21 -5.37
C PRO A 142 -10.04 7.16 -5.41
N ASN A 143 -10.26 8.45 -5.64
CA ASN A 143 -9.18 9.44 -5.72
C ASN A 143 -8.56 9.65 -4.33
N LEU A 144 -9.39 9.86 -3.30
CA LEU A 144 -8.90 10.04 -1.93
C LEU A 144 -8.20 8.77 -1.42
N GLY A 145 -8.77 7.59 -1.72
CA GLY A 145 -8.15 6.30 -1.36
C GLY A 145 -6.80 6.08 -2.03
N SER A 146 -6.68 6.43 -3.31
CA SER A 146 -5.42 6.33 -4.05
C SER A 146 -4.38 7.34 -3.56
N LEU A 147 -4.81 8.56 -3.25
CA LEU A 147 -3.99 9.60 -2.65
C LEU A 147 -3.40 9.12 -1.32
N ALA A 148 -4.23 8.54 -0.45
CA ALA A 148 -3.81 7.97 0.82
C ALA A 148 -2.81 6.81 0.66
N LEU A 149 -3.02 5.93 -0.32
CA LEU A 149 -2.15 4.79 -0.60
C LEU A 149 -0.74 5.24 -1.01
N ILE A 150 -0.63 6.16 -1.95
CA ILE A 150 0.67 6.65 -2.42
C ILE A 150 1.35 7.46 -1.32
N SER A 151 0.62 8.31 -0.61
CA SER A 151 1.13 9.10 0.51
C SER A 151 1.66 8.22 1.65
N GLY A 152 0.92 7.17 2.02
CA GLY A 152 1.37 6.19 3.00
C GLY A 152 2.65 5.47 2.57
N SER A 153 2.77 5.11 1.31
CA SER A 153 3.97 4.47 0.75
C SER A 153 5.19 5.40 0.78
N LEU A 154 5.01 6.69 0.47
CA LEU A 154 6.07 7.70 0.58
C LEU A 154 6.49 7.92 2.04
N GLY A 155 5.51 8.01 2.97
CA GLY A 155 5.78 8.17 4.40
C GLY A 155 6.57 7.00 4.99
N ARG A 156 6.22 5.77 4.62
CA ARG A 156 6.96 4.57 5.05
C ARG A 156 8.45 4.63 4.69
N THR A 157 8.79 5.12 3.49
CA THR A 157 10.19 5.25 3.06
C THR A 157 10.98 6.29 3.84
N MET A 158 10.30 7.19 4.53
CA MET A 158 10.89 8.20 5.41
C MET A 158 10.90 7.78 6.88
N SER A 159 10.34 6.63 7.23
CA SER A 159 10.28 6.17 8.62
C SER A 159 11.55 5.45 9.05
N PRO A 160 12.21 5.88 10.14
CA PRO A 160 13.40 5.20 10.65
C PRO A 160 13.12 3.82 11.27
N ILE A 161 11.86 3.52 11.57
CA ILE A 161 11.42 2.24 12.15
C ILE A 161 10.81 1.31 11.10
N ALA A 162 10.72 1.73 9.83
CA ALA A 162 10.24 0.87 8.75
C ALA A 162 11.21 -0.30 8.50
N GLY A 163 10.68 -1.52 8.41
CA GLY A 163 11.49 -2.73 8.25
C GLY A 163 12.44 -2.67 7.05
N VAL A 164 11.99 -2.09 5.92
CA VAL A 164 12.83 -1.90 4.72
C VAL A 164 13.99 -0.93 4.99
N VAL A 165 13.73 0.17 5.71
CA VAL A 165 14.77 1.15 6.07
C VAL A 165 15.80 0.53 7.02
N ILE A 166 15.34 -0.25 8.01
CA ILE A 166 16.22 -0.98 8.93
C ILE A 166 17.08 -2.00 8.16
N LEU A 167 16.47 -2.78 7.27
CA LEU A 167 17.19 -3.76 6.45
C LEU A 167 18.29 -3.10 5.58
N ILE A 168 17.92 -2.04 4.84
CA ILE A 168 18.87 -1.35 3.96
C ILE A 168 19.98 -0.67 4.77
N SER A 169 19.64 -0.07 5.92
CA SER A 169 20.64 0.54 6.80
C SER A 169 21.63 -0.48 7.38
N GLY A 170 21.14 -1.68 7.71
CA GLY A 170 22.01 -2.80 8.13
C GLY A 170 22.94 -3.26 7.01
N LEU A 171 22.45 -3.38 5.77
CA LEU A 171 23.27 -3.74 4.61
C LEU A 171 24.30 -2.66 4.25
N ALA A 172 23.91 -1.38 4.40
CA ALA A 172 24.78 -0.23 4.11
C ALA A 172 25.72 0.12 5.29
N MET A 173 25.60 -0.56 6.42
CA MET A 173 26.36 -0.30 7.65
C MET A 173 26.25 1.15 8.14
N VAL A 174 25.06 1.76 8.00
CA VAL A 174 24.77 3.12 8.45
C VAL A 174 23.53 3.13 9.38
N PRO A 175 23.44 4.05 10.33
CA PRO A 175 22.24 4.18 11.15
C PRO A 175 20.98 4.52 10.31
N PRO A 176 19.77 3.96 10.62
CA PRO A 176 18.55 4.22 9.89
C PRO A 176 18.23 5.71 9.72
N ILE A 177 18.52 6.51 10.74
CA ILE A 177 18.27 7.94 10.69
C ILE A 177 19.10 8.70 9.64
N GLN A 178 20.29 8.21 9.30
CA GLN A 178 21.10 8.79 8.23
C GLN A 178 20.52 8.50 6.86
N LEU A 179 19.93 7.31 6.68
CA LEU A 179 19.22 6.96 5.45
C LEU A 179 17.97 7.84 5.30
N VAL A 180 17.18 7.96 6.37
CA VAL A 180 15.97 8.80 6.40
C VAL A 180 16.27 10.27 6.07
N LYS A 181 17.35 10.85 6.59
CA LYS A 181 17.74 12.22 6.25
C LYS A 181 17.96 12.43 4.74
N ARG A 182 18.40 11.41 4.03
CA ARG A 182 18.61 11.48 2.57
C ARG A 182 17.32 11.27 1.79
N THR A 183 16.41 10.41 2.30
CA THR A 183 15.11 10.17 1.66
C THR A 183 14.07 11.21 2.02
N ALA A 184 14.24 11.98 3.10
CA ALA A 184 13.26 12.96 3.56
C ALA A 184 12.89 14.00 2.50
N ILE A 185 13.89 14.62 1.88
CA ILE A 185 13.65 15.68 0.89
C ILE A 185 12.84 15.16 -0.30
N PRO A 186 13.24 14.10 -1.01
CA PRO A 186 12.46 13.60 -2.14
C PRO A 186 11.07 13.09 -1.73
N MET A 187 10.90 12.52 -0.54
CA MET A 187 9.58 12.04 -0.10
C MET A 187 8.65 13.20 0.25
N ILE A 188 9.13 14.26 0.89
CA ILE A 188 8.36 15.46 1.16
C ILE A 188 7.97 16.16 -0.15
N VAL A 189 8.91 16.33 -1.08
CA VAL A 189 8.60 16.88 -2.40
C VAL A 189 7.59 16.00 -3.13
N GLY A 190 7.73 14.68 -3.05
CA GLY A 190 6.80 13.72 -3.65
C GLY A 190 5.38 13.85 -3.11
N VAL A 191 5.19 13.94 -1.78
CA VAL A 191 3.83 14.08 -1.20
C VAL A 191 3.20 15.44 -1.50
N ILE A 192 4.01 16.51 -1.56
CA ILE A 192 3.52 17.83 -1.97
C ILE A 192 3.08 17.82 -3.44
N THR A 193 3.92 17.28 -4.32
CA THR A 193 3.59 17.14 -5.74
C THR A 193 2.33 16.31 -5.96
N LEU A 194 2.20 15.20 -5.22
CA LEU A 194 1.01 14.35 -5.26
C LEU A 194 -0.25 15.10 -4.85
N ALA A 195 -0.18 15.88 -3.76
CA ALA A 195 -1.29 16.72 -3.30
C ALA A 195 -1.70 17.78 -4.33
N LEU A 196 -0.78 18.25 -5.16
CA LEU A 196 -1.06 19.26 -6.19
C LEU A 196 -1.63 18.67 -7.49
N ILE A 197 -1.28 17.42 -7.82
CA ILE A 197 -1.63 16.81 -9.13
C ILE A 197 -2.91 15.95 -9.04
N MET A 198 -3.15 15.26 -7.94
CA MET A 198 -4.24 14.26 -7.85
C MET A 198 -5.60 14.82 -7.42
N VAL A 199 -5.78 16.10 -7.45
CA VAL A 199 -7.08 16.71 -7.06
C VAL A 199 -7.66 17.58 -8.16
#